data_cd0261c855759c5d55cd76e8222ae656
#
_entry.id   cd0261c855759c5d55cd76e8222ae656
#
_cell.length_a   1.000
_cell.length_b   1.000
_cell.length_c   1.000
_cell.angle_alpha   90.00
_cell.angle_beta   90.00
_cell.angle_gamma   90.00
#
_symmetry.space_group_name_H-M   'P 1'
#
loop_
_entity.id
_entity.type
_entity.pdbx_description
1 polymer ?
#
loop_
_entity_poly.entity_id
_entity_poly.type
_entity_poly.pdbx_seq_one_letter_code
_entity_poly.pdbx_strand_id
1 'polypeptide(L)'
;MAEFKGYETELNLGDVITVDLFADTNYVSVTGTSKGKGFQGVVKRHNFGGVGQATHGQHNRARKPGSIGACSYPAKVFKGLRMGGQMGNVRVTTHNLQVLKVIPEHNLLVIKGSVPGYNGSIVIIEK
;
A
#
# COMPACT_ATOMS: atom_id res chain seq x y z
N MET A 1 -0.44 -13.16 13.87
CA MET A 1 -1.79 -13.63 14.25
C MET A 1 -2.78 -12.60 13.74
N ALA A 2 -3.88 -12.99 13.12
CA ALA A 2 -4.94 -12.11 12.65
C ALA A 2 -6.28 -12.61 13.21
N GLU A 3 -7.17 -11.69 13.57
CA GLU A 3 -8.51 -11.98 14.05
C GLU A 3 -9.51 -11.56 12.97
N PHE A 4 -10.44 -12.45 12.65
CA PHE A 4 -11.54 -12.19 11.71
C PHE A 4 -12.86 -12.22 12.48
N LYS A 5 -13.71 -11.20 12.26
CA LYS A 5 -15.04 -11.08 12.89
C LYS A 5 -16.12 -11.26 11.83
N GLY A 6 -17.28 -11.76 12.26
CA GLY A 6 -18.43 -11.91 11.37
C GLY A 6 -18.34 -13.12 10.43
N TYR A 7 -17.68 -14.18 10.86
CA TYR A 7 -17.68 -15.44 10.13
C TYR A 7 -19.06 -16.10 10.23
N GLU A 8 -19.64 -16.44 9.09
CA GLU A 8 -21.00 -17.01 9.04
C GLU A 8 -21.04 -18.50 9.40
N THR A 9 -19.89 -19.18 9.39
CA THR A 9 -19.77 -20.62 9.67
C THR A 9 -19.24 -20.83 11.07
N GLU A 10 -19.85 -21.74 11.83
CA GLU A 10 -19.31 -22.16 13.12
C GLU A 10 -18.01 -22.95 12.90
N LEU A 11 -16.91 -22.42 13.41
CA LEU A 11 -15.59 -23.03 13.35
C LEU A 11 -15.18 -23.52 14.73
N ASN A 12 -14.61 -24.71 14.80
CA ASN A 12 -14.03 -25.28 16.01
C ASN A 12 -12.51 -25.04 16.05
N LEU A 13 -11.96 -25.13 17.24
CA LEU A 13 -10.52 -25.01 17.43
C LEU A 13 -9.81 -26.17 16.69
N GLY A 14 -8.93 -25.83 15.75
CA GLY A 14 -8.18 -26.79 14.95
C GLY A 14 -8.75 -27.04 13.55
N ASP A 15 -9.88 -26.43 13.20
CA ASP A 15 -10.41 -26.53 11.84
C ASP A 15 -9.48 -25.88 10.82
N VAL A 16 -9.37 -26.51 9.65
CA VAL A 16 -8.55 -26.02 8.53
C VAL A 16 -9.46 -25.35 7.52
N ILE A 17 -9.23 -24.07 7.27
CA ILE A 17 -9.92 -23.29 6.24
C ILE A 17 -9.11 -23.40 4.94
N THR A 18 -9.77 -23.89 3.88
CA THR A 18 -9.18 -24.02 2.54
C THR A 18 -9.64 -22.91 1.61
N VAL A 19 -9.04 -22.86 0.43
CA VAL A 19 -9.37 -21.86 -0.61
C VAL A 19 -10.81 -22.02 -1.15
N ASP A 20 -11.48 -23.12 -0.87
CA ASP A 20 -12.87 -23.39 -1.28
C ASP A 20 -13.86 -22.34 -0.78
N LEU A 21 -13.51 -21.64 0.32
CA LEU A 21 -14.27 -20.50 0.83
C LEU A 21 -14.56 -19.43 -0.25
N PHE A 22 -13.69 -19.33 -1.25
CA PHE A 22 -13.78 -18.34 -2.32
C PHE A 22 -14.36 -18.89 -3.62
N ALA A 23 -14.90 -20.13 -3.65
CA ALA A 23 -15.38 -20.79 -4.86
C ALA A 23 -16.44 -19.94 -5.61
N ASP A 24 -17.38 -19.36 -4.85
CA ASP A 24 -18.48 -18.54 -5.40
C ASP A 24 -18.19 -17.03 -5.38
N THR A 25 -16.94 -16.65 -5.11
CA THR A 25 -16.58 -15.23 -4.94
C THR A 25 -15.99 -14.66 -6.23
N ASN A 26 -16.60 -13.59 -6.77
CA ASN A 26 -16.12 -12.93 -7.98
C ASN A 26 -15.05 -11.87 -7.71
N TYR A 27 -15.12 -11.19 -6.57
CA TYR A 27 -14.22 -10.10 -6.20
C TYR A 27 -13.78 -10.24 -4.75
N VAL A 28 -12.53 -9.92 -4.50
CA VAL A 28 -11.93 -9.95 -3.16
C VAL A 28 -11.17 -8.66 -2.86
N SER A 29 -11.05 -8.36 -1.57
CA SER A 29 -10.17 -7.31 -1.05
C SER A 29 -8.91 -7.96 -0.49
N VAL A 30 -7.75 -7.43 -0.86
CA VAL A 30 -6.45 -7.97 -0.41
C VAL A 30 -5.70 -6.92 0.38
N THR A 31 -5.40 -7.24 1.63
CA THR A 31 -4.65 -6.40 2.55
C THR A 31 -3.26 -7.00 2.79
N GLY A 32 -2.24 -6.21 2.60
CA GLY A 32 -0.86 -6.61 2.84
C GLY A 32 0.03 -5.43 3.21
N THR A 33 1.29 -5.72 3.50
CA THR A 33 2.30 -4.69 3.76
C THR A 33 3.03 -4.35 2.47
N SER A 34 2.96 -3.10 2.04
CA SER A 34 3.61 -2.63 0.82
C SER A 34 5.13 -2.75 0.89
N LYS A 35 5.79 -2.85 -0.28
CA LYS A 35 7.27 -2.89 -0.37
C LYS A 35 7.87 -1.66 0.30
N GLY A 36 8.77 -1.86 1.25
CA GLY A 36 9.54 -0.79 1.87
C GLY A 36 10.52 -0.17 0.87
N LYS A 37 10.58 1.16 0.85
CA LYS A 37 11.50 1.94 -0.01
C LYS A 37 12.46 2.80 0.80
N GLY A 38 12.44 2.66 2.13
CA GLY A 38 13.25 3.44 3.05
C GLY A 38 12.89 4.93 3.06
N PHE A 39 13.80 5.77 3.50
CA PHE A 39 13.61 7.22 3.50
C PHE A 39 13.72 7.76 2.07
N GLN A 40 12.67 8.43 1.59
CA GLN A 40 12.62 9.00 0.25
C GLN A 40 12.38 10.51 0.28
N GLY A 41 13.00 11.22 -0.67
CA GLY A 41 12.77 12.63 -0.90
C GLY A 41 11.40 12.90 -1.53
N VAL A 42 11.00 14.17 -1.54
CA VAL A 42 9.67 14.63 -1.98
C VAL A 42 9.38 14.32 -3.45
N VAL A 43 10.38 14.25 -4.31
CA VAL A 43 10.20 13.94 -5.73
C VAL A 43 9.66 12.52 -5.89
N LYS A 44 10.25 11.53 -5.22
CA LYS A 44 9.81 10.13 -5.31
C LYS A 44 8.58 9.85 -4.44
N ARG A 45 8.55 10.45 -3.23
CA ARG A 45 7.48 10.17 -2.25
C ARG A 45 6.17 10.84 -2.60
N HIS A 46 6.23 12.06 -3.16
CA HIS A 46 5.04 12.91 -3.39
C HIS A 46 4.90 13.40 -4.83
N ASN A 47 5.73 12.92 -5.75
CA ASN A 47 5.74 13.30 -7.17
C ASN A 47 5.95 14.81 -7.40
N PHE A 48 6.80 15.45 -6.59
CA PHE A 48 7.15 16.84 -6.79
C PHE A 48 8.04 16.98 -8.04
N GLY A 49 7.81 18.02 -8.83
CA GLY A 49 8.59 18.28 -10.04
C GLY A 49 10.05 18.72 -9.77
N GLY A 50 10.32 19.24 -8.58
CA GLY A 50 11.62 19.84 -8.27
C GLY A 50 11.81 21.17 -9.01
N VAL A 51 13.05 21.60 -9.14
CA VAL A 51 13.45 22.80 -9.90
C VAL A 51 14.03 22.37 -11.24
N GLY A 52 13.66 23.03 -12.34
CA GLY A 52 14.16 22.70 -13.68
C GLY A 52 15.70 22.75 -13.77
N GLN A 53 16.27 21.77 -14.47
CA GLN A 53 17.74 21.64 -14.60
C GLN A 53 18.38 22.70 -15.51
N ALA A 54 17.58 23.35 -16.36
CA ALA A 54 18.04 24.33 -17.36
C ALA A 54 17.93 25.78 -16.88
N THR A 55 17.69 26.03 -15.59
CA THR A 55 17.60 27.38 -15.04
C THR A 55 18.97 27.87 -14.60
N HIS A 56 19.34 29.11 -14.98
CA HIS A 56 20.61 29.73 -14.61
C HIS A 56 20.76 29.84 -13.08
N GLY A 57 21.86 29.31 -12.51
CA GLY A 57 22.26 29.50 -11.11
C GLY A 57 21.56 28.56 -10.09
N GLN A 58 20.77 27.58 -10.50
CA GLN A 58 20.02 26.66 -9.61
C GLN A 58 20.72 25.30 -9.43
N HIS A 59 21.98 25.27 -8.96
CA HIS A 59 22.79 24.05 -8.99
C HIS A 59 22.44 23.00 -7.91
N ASN A 60 22.08 23.37 -6.69
CA ASN A 60 21.95 22.45 -5.56
C ASN A 60 20.49 22.27 -5.06
N ARG A 61 19.50 22.61 -5.87
CA ARG A 61 18.09 22.63 -5.45
C ARG A 61 17.16 21.75 -6.30
N ALA A 62 17.69 21.00 -7.24
CA ALA A 62 16.93 20.26 -8.24
C ALA A 62 15.82 19.35 -7.66
N ARG A 63 16.06 18.75 -6.50
CA ARG A 63 15.14 17.79 -5.89
C ARG A 63 14.59 18.24 -4.52
N LYS A 64 14.63 19.53 -4.25
CA LYS A 64 14.12 20.07 -2.98
C LYS A 64 12.60 20.30 -3.01
N PRO A 65 11.94 20.33 -1.83
CA PRO A 65 10.49 20.52 -1.74
C PRO A 65 10.03 21.94 -2.12
N GLY A 66 10.92 22.93 -2.13
CA GLY A 66 10.58 24.34 -2.27
C GLY A 66 10.17 24.98 -0.95
N SER A 67 9.28 25.97 -0.99
CA SER A 67 8.78 26.64 0.21
C SER A 67 7.96 25.68 1.08
N ILE A 68 8.15 25.77 2.41
CA ILE A 68 7.44 24.95 3.41
C ILE A 68 6.44 25.77 4.24
N GLY A 69 6.29 27.06 3.98
CA GLY A 69 5.35 27.92 4.69
C GLY A 69 5.34 29.36 4.18
N ALA A 70 4.50 30.17 4.80
CA ALA A 70 4.44 31.62 4.58
C ALA A 70 5.54 32.36 5.36
N CYS A 71 5.41 33.66 5.51
CA CYS A 71 6.37 34.53 6.19
C CYS A 71 6.16 34.59 7.72
N SER A 72 6.40 35.76 8.32
CA SER A 72 6.30 36.00 9.77
C SER A 72 4.94 35.69 10.38
N TYR A 73 3.89 35.63 9.58
CA TYR A 73 2.57 35.17 9.97
C TYR A 73 2.11 34.08 9.00
N PRO A 74 1.74 32.86 9.47
CA PRO A 74 1.55 32.39 10.86
C PRO A 74 2.82 31.91 11.57
N ALA A 75 4.02 32.10 11.04
CA ALA A 75 5.32 31.73 11.64
C ALA A 75 5.45 30.25 12.04
N LYS A 76 4.77 29.36 11.33
CA LYS A 76 4.79 27.91 11.58
C LYS A 76 4.67 27.10 10.30
N VAL A 77 5.15 25.86 10.35
CA VAL A 77 4.88 24.86 9.33
C VAL A 77 3.67 24.03 9.73
N PHE A 78 2.67 23.94 8.87
CA PHE A 78 1.45 23.19 9.17
C PHE A 78 1.70 21.69 9.20
N LYS A 79 0.94 20.98 10.06
CA LYS A 79 0.93 19.51 10.08
C LYS A 79 0.44 18.97 8.73
N GLY A 80 0.98 17.79 8.33
CA GLY A 80 0.59 17.16 7.07
C GLY A 80 1.30 17.71 5.83
N LEU A 81 2.23 18.67 5.97
CA LEU A 81 3.01 19.15 4.83
C LEU A 81 3.83 18.00 4.22
N ARG A 82 3.80 17.92 2.90
CA ARG A 82 4.47 16.85 2.14
C ARG A 82 5.98 17.05 2.15
N MET A 83 6.66 16.31 3.00
CA MET A 83 8.13 16.30 3.14
C MET A 83 8.71 14.93 2.87
N GLY A 84 10.04 14.84 2.78
CA GLY A 84 10.75 13.56 2.77
C GLY A 84 10.44 12.72 4.00
N GLY A 85 10.58 11.40 3.90
CA GLY A 85 10.34 10.47 4.97
C GLY A 85 10.21 9.04 4.49
N GLN A 86 9.84 8.15 5.40
CA GLN A 86 9.63 6.73 5.10
C GLN A 86 8.57 6.58 4.00
N MET A 87 8.89 5.78 2.99
CA MET A 87 7.99 5.40 1.91
C MET A 87 7.84 3.88 1.87
N GLY A 88 6.60 3.41 1.70
CA GLY A 88 6.30 1.99 1.77
C GLY A 88 6.40 1.40 3.18
N ASN A 89 6.37 0.06 3.28
CA ASN A 89 6.30 -0.68 4.54
C ASN A 89 5.10 -0.27 5.41
N VAL A 90 3.98 -0.01 4.75
CA VAL A 90 2.71 0.36 5.37
C VAL A 90 1.63 -0.64 4.95
N ARG A 91 0.64 -0.85 5.82
CA ARG A 91 -0.53 -1.66 5.49
C ARG A 91 -1.34 -0.96 4.40
N VAL A 92 -1.63 -1.70 3.33
CA VAL A 92 -2.41 -1.23 2.17
C VAL A 92 -3.44 -2.28 1.84
N THR A 93 -4.66 -1.85 1.58
CA THR A 93 -5.75 -2.70 1.08
C THR A 93 -6.06 -2.33 -0.36
N THR A 94 -6.08 -3.33 -1.23
CA THR A 94 -6.56 -3.22 -2.61
C THR A 94 -7.91 -3.89 -2.70
N HIS A 95 -8.94 -3.11 -3.01
CA HIS A 95 -10.31 -3.58 -3.12
C HIS A 95 -10.65 -4.05 -4.53
N ASN A 96 -11.71 -4.87 -4.64
CA ASN A 96 -12.33 -5.27 -5.90
C ASN A 96 -11.35 -5.94 -6.88
N LEU A 97 -10.49 -6.82 -6.39
CA LEU A 97 -9.68 -7.66 -7.26
C LEU A 97 -10.50 -8.85 -7.75
N GLN A 98 -10.56 -9.03 -9.05
CA GLN A 98 -11.31 -10.12 -9.68
C GLN A 98 -10.65 -11.48 -9.40
N VAL A 99 -11.42 -12.44 -8.94
CA VAL A 99 -11.01 -13.84 -8.84
C VAL A 99 -11.09 -14.46 -10.22
N LEU A 100 -9.99 -14.98 -10.72
CA LEU A 100 -9.93 -15.62 -12.05
C LEU A 100 -10.15 -17.13 -11.93
N LYS A 101 -9.55 -17.76 -10.92
CA LYS A 101 -9.64 -19.20 -10.73
C LYS A 101 -9.34 -19.56 -9.28
N VAL A 102 -10.09 -20.54 -8.78
CA VAL A 102 -9.82 -21.24 -7.52
C VAL A 102 -9.32 -22.64 -7.86
N ILE A 103 -8.22 -23.08 -7.28
CA ILE A 103 -7.60 -24.40 -7.52
C ILE A 103 -7.46 -25.11 -6.17
N PRO A 104 -8.47 -25.89 -5.76
CA PRO A 104 -8.48 -26.55 -4.45
C PRO A 104 -7.33 -27.53 -4.24
N GLU A 105 -6.94 -28.27 -5.27
CA GLU A 105 -5.89 -29.30 -5.23
C GLU A 105 -4.55 -28.77 -4.68
N HIS A 106 -4.25 -27.51 -4.97
CA HIS A 106 -3.02 -26.84 -4.55
C HIS A 106 -3.26 -25.72 -3.52
N ASN A 107 -4.51 -25.56 -3.06
CA ASN A 107 -4.94 -24.49 -2.17
C ASN A 107 -4.54 -23.08 -2.70
N LEU A 108 -4.76 -22.85 -4.01
CA LEU A 108 -4.37 -21.65 -4.73
C LEU A 108 -5.56 -20.82 -5.17
N LEU A 109 -5.46 -19.51 -4.96
CA LEU A 109 -6.39 -18.50 -5.46
C LEU A 109 -5.68 -17.62 -6.49
N VAL A 110 -6.18 -17.59 -7.72
CA VAL A 110 -5.66 -16.75 -8.80
C VAL A 110 -6.51 -15.49 -8.91
N ILE A 111 -5.90 -14.34 -8.70
CA ILE A 111 -6.56 -13.03 -8.76
C ILE A 111 -5.93 -12.15 -9.82
N LYS A 112 -6.77 -11.29 -10.44
CA LYS A 112 -6.33 -10.30 -11.44
C LYS A 112 -6.06 -8.97 -10.77
N GLY A 113 -4.81 -8.48 -10.88
CA GLY A 113 -4.45 -7.16 -10.41
C GLY A 113 -3.19 -7.12 -9.55
N SER A 114 -2.99 -6.02 -8.85
CA SER A 114 -1.80 -5.79 -8.03
C SER A 114 -2.07 -6.17 -6.57
N VAL A 115 -1.24 -7.03 -6.04
CA VAL A 115 -1.25 -7.43 -4.62
C VAL A 115 -0.17 -6.65 -3.88
N PRO A 116 -0.46 -6.07 -2.72
CA PRO A 116 0.53 -5.34 -1.95
C PRO A 116 1.59 -6.28 -1.36
N GLY A 117 2.84 -5.84 -1.38
CA GLY A 117 3.97 -6.56 -0.80
C GLY A 117 4.96 -7.13 -1.82
N TYR A 118 5.90 -7.89 -1.33
CA TYR A 118 6.88 -8.63 -2.14
C TYR A 118 6.43 -10.08 -2.35
N ASN A 119 7.06 -10.78 -3.27
CA ASN A 119 6.77 -12.19 -3.52
C ASN A 119 7.06 -13.02 -2.27
N GLY A 120 6.10 -13.83 -1.83
CA GLY A 120 6.19 -14.60 -0.58
C GLY A 120 5.73 -13.85 0.68
N SER A 121 5.22 -12.62 0.56
CA SER A 121 4.62 -11.91 1.70
C SER A 121 3.26 -12.51 2.07
N ILE A 122 2.93 -12.43 3.36
CA ILE A 122 1.62 -12.82 3.89
C ILE A 122 0.64 -11.71 3.59
N VAL A 123 -0.55 -12.08 3.10
CA VAL A 123 -1.66 -11.16 2.83
C VAL A 123 -2.94 -11.68 3.48
N ILE A 124 -3.86 -10.78 3.78
CA ILE A 124 -5.20 -11.07 4.25
C ILE A 124 -6.14 -10.88 3.08
N ILE A 125 -6.99 -11.88 2.81
CA ILE A 125 -7.97 -11.86 1.74
C ILE A 125 -9.36 -11.89 2.37
N GLU A 126 -10.21 -10.95 1.97
CA GLU A 126 -11.58 -10.79 2.44
C GLU A 126 -12.53 -10.74 1.25
N LYS A 127 -13.69 -11.39 1.37
CA LYS A 127 -14.77 -11.36 0.39
C LYS A 127 -15.81 -10.29 0.71
#